data_ed659469d8acfd5715be732941ac4fc8
#
_entry.id   ed659469d8acfd5715be732941ac4fc8
#
_cell.length_a   1.000
_cell.length_b   1.000
_cell.length_c   1.000
_cell.angle_alpha   90.00
_cell.angle_beta   90.00
_cell.angle_gamma   90.00
#
_symmetry.space_group_name_H-M   'P 1'
#
loop_
_entity.id
_entity.type
_entity.pdbx_description
1 polymer ?
#
loop_
_entity_poly.entity_id
_entity_poly.type
_entity_poly.pdbx_seq_one_letter_code
_entity_poly.pdbx_strand_id
1 'polypeptide(L)'
;PDAPPSPTEEYRDATATRAIRTSINSVETTRTALGRTLQLHRFSMPMEVGVSLQRAIELTSQLTLVREDETIPLITASGRTLFEDLRSTVDDPRFDNSAMDGWAVREADCKEVGAILRIVGTSQAGSEEIPTVDAGEACRIMTGAPVPQGADAVVMVEDSTVVGDKVRIDGPAIPGFIRCKGENLTRNTVALRAGTVMTPASVSLAATMGHANVRVCL
;
A
#
# COMPACT_ATOMS: atom_id res chain seq x y z
N PRO A 1 -20.08 -53.31 -43.70
CA PRO A 1 -20.73 -52.40 -42.77
C PRO A 1 -19.76 -51.25 -42.43
N ASP A 2 -20.08 -50.13 -43.10
CA ASP A 2 -19.25 -48.93 -43.08
C ASP A 2 -19.43 -48.20 -41.76
N ALA A 3 -18.31 -47.73 -41.20
CA ALA A 3 -18.28 -46.90 -40.03
C ALA A 3 -18.82 -45.49 -40.33
N PRO A 4 -19.53 -44.84 -39.41
CA PRO A 4 -20.01 -43.49 -39.64
C PRO A 4 -18.86 -42.47 -39.70
N PRO A 5 -18.96 -41.41 -40.51
CA PRO A 5 -17.93 -40.40 -40.63
C PRO A 5 -17.78 -39.59 -39.33
N SER A 6 -16.56 -39.13 -39.07
CA SER A 6 -16.19 -38.37 -37.87
C SER A 6 -16.81 -36.94 -37.89
N PRO A 7 -17.06 -36.33 -36.70
CA PRO A 7 -17.82 -35.07 -36.61
C PRO A 7 -17.08 -33.78 -37.02
N THR A 8 -16.01 -33.87 -37.79
CA THR A 8 -15.13 -32.72 -38.07
C THR A 8 -15.30 -32.05 -39.41
N GLU A 9 -16.26 -32.45 -40.26
CA GLU A 9 -16.39 -31.90 -41.62
C GLU A 9 -17.60 -31.02 -41.91
N GLU A 10 -18.54 -30.86 -41.00
CA GLU A 10 -19.82 -30.19 -41.29
C GLU A 10 -20.02 -28.79 -40.66
N TYR A 11 -18.96 -28.08 -40.20
CA TYR A 11 -19.10 -26.72 -39.72
C TYR A 11 -18.29 -25.70 -40.54
N ARG A 12 -18.43 -25.76 -41.85
CA ARG A 12 -18.00 -24.70 -42.77
C ARG A 12 -19.21 -24.06 -43.45
N ASP A 13 -20.05 -23.42 -42.66
CA ASP A 13 -21.08 -22.59 -43.26
C ASP A 13 -20.49 -21.22 -43.62
N ALA A 14 -20.28 -21.01 -44.91
CA ALA A 14 -19.80 -19.76 -45.50
C ALA A 14 -20.72 -18.56 -45.18
N THR A 15 -21.94 -18.82 -44.76
CA THR A 15 -22.95 -17.82 -44.43
C THR A 15 -22.68 -17.16 -43.06
N ALA A 16 -22.23 -17.95 -42.09
CA ALA A 16 -21.87 -17.41 -40.75
C ALA A 16 -20.64 -16.49 -40.83
N THR A 17 -19.64 -16.85 -41.64
CA THR A 17 -18.44 -16.04 -41.86
C THR A 17 -18.78 -14.70 -42.55
N ARG A 18 -19.78 -14.66 -43.42
CA ARG A 18 -20.22 -13.43 -44.10
C ARG A 18 -21.01 -12.51 -43.16
N ALA A 19 -21.82 -13.06 -42.28
CA ALA A 19 -22.59 -12.29 -41.31
C ALA A 19 -21.69 -11.58 -40.27
N ILE A 20 -20.64 -12.25 -39.78
CA ILE A 20 -19.65 -11.66 -38.86
C ILE A 20 -18.84 -10.55 -39.57
N ARG A 21 -18.47 -10.76 -40.83
CA ARG A 21 -17.74 -9.77 -41.64
C ARG A 21 -18.54 -8.47 -41.86
N THR A 22 -19.86 -8.56 -42.00
CA THR A 22 -20.74 -7.39 -42.19
C THR A 22 -21.04 -6.66 -40.91
N SER A 23 -21.04 -7.36 -39.75
CA SER A 23 -21.32 -6.77 -38.43
C SER A 23 -20.18 -5.92 -37.90
N ILE A 24 -18.91 -6.21 -38.24
CA ILE A 24 -17.76 -5.48 -37.77
C ILE A 24 -17.47 -4.20 -38.57
N ASN A 25 -17.94 -4.16 -39.83
CA ASN A 25 -17.76 -2.97 -40.69
C ASN A 25 -18.82 -1.88 -40.54
N SER A 26 -19.81 -2.04 -39.66
CA SER A 26 -20.92 -1.09 -39.49
C SER A 26 -21.12 -0.60 -38.04
N VAL A 27 -20.06 -0.45 -37.27
CA VAL A 27 -20.14 0.34 -36.02
C VAL A 27 -19.78 1.79 -36.35
N GLU A 28 -20.61 2.43 -37.12
CA GLU A 28 -20.85 3.85 -37.02
C GLU A 28 -22.01 4.02 -36.05
N THR A 29 -21.71 4.28 -34.79
CA THR A 29 -22.73 4.73 -33.87
C THR A 29 -22.19 5.87 -33.04
N THR A 30 -22.47 7.04 -33.50
CA THR A 30 -22.45 8.26 -32.71
C THR A 30 -23.51 8.12 -31.62
N ARG A 31 -23.10 7.90 -30.38
CA ARG A 31 -23.96 8.15 -29.22
C ARG A 31 -23.34 9.24 -28.38
N THR A 32 -23.89 10.42 -28.55
CA THR A 32 -23.66 11.56 -27.66
C THR A 32 -24.52 11.32 -26.41
N ALA A 33 -23.89 10.83 -25.36
CA ALA A 33 -24.45 10.94 -24.01
C ALA A 33 -23.42 11.70 -23.18
N LEU A 34 -23.81 12.84 -22.64
CA LEU A 34 -23.01 13.67 -21.73
C LEU A 34 -21.77 14.39 -22.31
N GLY A 35 -21.89 14.99 -23.49
CA GLY A 35 -20.99 16.08 -23.93
C GLY A 35 -19.53 15.72 -24.17
N ARG A 36 -19.18 14.45 -24.32
CA ARG A 36 -17.82 14.00 -24.70
C ARG A 36 -17.87 13.19 -26.00
N THR A 37 -17.10 13.64 -26.98
CA THR A 37 -16.93 12.93 -28.25
C THR A 37 -15.84 11.88 -28.05
N LEU A 38 -16.22 10.59 -28.04
CA LEU A 38 -15.25 9.49 -28.08
C LEU A 38 -14.70 9.41 -29.52
N GLN A 39 -13.45 9.78 -29.72
CA GLN A 39 -12.71 9.47 -30.94
C GLN A 39 -12.30 8.00 -30.91
N LEU A 40 -13.10 7.15 -31.55
CA LEU A 40 -12.69 5.78 -31.83
C LEU A 40 -11.60 5.79 -32.91
N HIS A 41 -10.35 5.56 -32.52
CA HIS A 41 -9.28 5.31 -33.48
C HIS A 41 -9.59 4.01 -34.25
N ARG A 42 -9.71 4.10 -35.56
CA ARG A 42 -9.84 2.94 -36.44
C ARG A 42 -8.56 2.11 -36.36
N PHE A 43 -8.57 1.04 -35.59
CA PHE A 43 -7.55 0.00 -35.69
C PHE A 43 -7.87 -0.85 -36.91
N SER A 44 -7.19 -0.60 -38.04
CA SER A 44 -7.17 -1.51 -39.19
C SER A 44 -6.10 -2.57 -38.94
N MET A 45 -6.41 -3.55 -38.12
CA MET A 45 -5.60 -4.76 -38.10
C MET A 45 -6.18 -5.77 -39.12
N PRO A 46 -5.33 -6.45 -39.92
CA PRO A 46 -5.81 -7.53 -40.74
C PRO A 46 -6.41 -8.61 -39.83
N MET A 47 -7.64 -9.01 -40.12
CA MET A 47 -8.33 -10.04 -39.34
C MET A 47 -7.71 -11.40 -39.66
N GLU A 48 -6.97 -11.97 -38.74
CA GLU A 48 -6.48 -13.34 -38.83
C GLU A 48 -7.60 -14.29 -38.42
N VAL A 49 -7.91 -15.28 -39.26
CA VAL A 49 -8.97 -16.28 -39.01
C VAL A 49 -8.33 -17.63 -38.74
N GLY A 50 -8.86 -18.40 -37.80
CA GLY A 50 -8.34 -19.73 -37.44
C GLY A 50 -7.01 -19.72 -36.70
N VAL A 51 -6.75 -18.66 -35.94
CA VAL A 51 -5.52 -18.54 -35.13
C VAL A 51 -5.50 -19.59 -34.00
N SER A 52 -4.31 -20.11 -33.70
CA SER A 52 -4.11 -20.95 -32.53
C SER A 52 -4.35 -20.17 -31.22
N LEU A 53 -4.63 -20.88 -30.10
CA LEU A 53 -4.75 -20.25 -28.79
C LEU A 53 -3.53 -19.41 -28.44
N GLN A 54 -2.31 -19.93 -28.71
CA GLN A 54 -1.06 -19.20 -28.46
C GLN A 54 -1.00 -17.89 -29.25
N ARG A 55 -1.38 -17.92 -30.52
CA ARG A 55 -1.42 -16.73 -31.37
C ARG A 55 -2.49 -15.72 -30.91
N ALA A 56 -3.64 -16.20 -30.44
CA ALA A 56 -4.68 -15.34 -29.87
C ALA A 56 -4.17 -14.62 -28.60
N ILE A 57 -3.44 -15.32 -27.72
CA ILE A 57 -2.83 -14.74 -26.52
C ILE A 57 -1.79 -13.67 -26.92
N GLU A 58 -0.93 -13.95 -27.90
CA GLU A 58 0.04 -12.97 -28.41
C GLU A 58 -0.65 -11.71 -28.94
N LEU A 59 -1.68 -11.87 -29.78
CA LEU A 59 -2.43 -10.74 -30.33
C LEU A 59 -3.11 -9.91 -29.24
N THR A 60 -3.73 -10.55 -28.26
CA THR A 60 -4.38 -9.83 -27.13
C THR A 60 -3.37 -9.13 -26.22
N SER A 61 -2.18 -9.70 -26.04
CA SER A 61 -1.12 -9.07 -25.24
C SER A 61 -0.53 -7.82 -25.90
N GLN A 62 -0.67 -7.68 -27.23
CA GLN A 62 -0.22 -6.50 -27.99
C GLN A 62 -1.26 -5.38 -28.01
N LEU A 63 -2.49 -5.63 -27.55
CA LEU A 63 -3.52 -4.59 -27.47
C LEU A 63 -3.13 -3.54 -26.45
N THR A 64 -2.81 -2.33 -26.91
CA THR A 64 -2.68 -1.18 -26.03
C THR A 64 -4.09 -0.71 -25.67
N LEU A 65 -4.50 -0.98 -24.43
CA LEU A 65 -5.73 -0.40 -23.89
C LEU A 65 -5.46 1.09 -23.65
N VAL A 66 -6.15 1.97 -24.38
CA VAL A 66 -6.23 3.39 -24.00
C VAL A 66 -7.07 3.43 -22.73
N ARG A 67 -6.40 3.66 -21.60
CA ARG A 67 -7.08 3.82 -20.31
C ARG A 67 -7.33 5.30 -20.11
N GLU A 68 -8.59 5.67 -20.00
CA GLU A 68 -8.97 6.97 -19.47
C GLU A 68 -8.92 6.91 -17.94
N ASP A 69 -8.57 8.02 -17.32
CA ASP A 69 -8.46 8.15 -15.87
C ASP A 69 -9.19 9.38 -15.36
N GLU A 70 -9.51 9.32 -14.09
CA GLU A 70 -10.04 10.45 -13.35
C GLU A 70 -9.40 10.53 -11.96
N THR A 71 -9.33 11.73 -11.41
CA THR A 71 -8.92 11.93 -10.02
C THR A 71 -10.15 12.03 -9.15
N ILE A 72 -10.26 11.17 -8.15
CA ILE A 72 -11.38 11.11 -7.21
C ILE A 72 -10.92 11.25 -5.77
N PRO A 73 -11.79 11.72 -4.85
CA PRO A 73 -11.53 11.67 -3.42
C PRO A 73 -11.29 10.24 -2.96
N LEU A 74 -10.27 10.03 -2.12
CA LEU A 74 -9.89 8.69 -1.63
C LEU A 74 -11.06 7.95 -0.97
N ILE A 75 -11.94 8.67 -0.27
CA ILE A 75 -13.10 8.08 0.42
C ILE A 75 -14.08 7.37 -0.54
N THR A 76 -14.08 7.75 -1.82
CA THR A 76 -14.93 7.15 -2.86
C THR A 76 -14.22 6.13 -3.73
N ALA A 77 -12.96 5.82 -3.41
CA ALA A 77 -12.11 4.98 -4.27
C ALA A 77 -12.36 3.47 -4.12
N SER A 78 -13.11 3.03 -3.11
CA SER A 78 -13.39 1.60 -2.91
C SER A 78 -14.05 0.97 -4.15
N GLY A 79 -13.52 -0.15 -4.62
CA GLY A 79 -13.97 -0.84 -5.83
C GLY A 79 -13.39 -0.30 -7.14
N ARG A 80 -12.71 0.87 -7.13
CA ARG A 80 -12.06 1.44 -8.31
C ARG A 80 -10.66 0.86 -8.50
N THR A 81 -10.13 0.92 -9.70
CA THR A 81 -8.79 0.42 -10.03
C THR A 81 -7.81 1.58 -10.14
N LEU A 82 -6.69 1.50 -9.45
CA LEU A 82 -5.63 2.53 -9.53
C LEU A 82 -5.07 2.63 -10.95
N PHE A 83 -4.98 3.87 -11.44
CA PHE A 83 -4.41 4.17 -12.75
C PHE A 83 -2.88 4.15 -12.73
N GLU A 84 -2.28 4.60 -11.66
CA GLU A 84 -0.84 4.72 -11.48
C GLU A 84 -0.38 4.18 -10.13
N ASP A 85 0.94 3.97 -9.96
CA ASP A 85 1.54 3.59 -8.70
C ASP A 85 1.30 4.69 -7.65
N LEU A 86 0.78 4.30 -6.49
CA LEU A 86 0.60 5.19 -5.36
C LEU A 86 1.83 5.09 -4.46
N ARG A 87 2.57 6.20 -4.34
CA ARG A 87 3.79 6.28 -3.53
C ARG A 87 3.50 6.95 -2.21
N SER A 88 4.10 6.45 -1.13
CA SER A 88 3.97 7.10 0.17
C SER A 88 4.51 8.54 0.14
N THR A 89 3.76 9.47 0.69
CA THR A 89 4.20 10.87 0.87
C THR A 89 4.89 11.11 2.21
N VAL A 90 4.89 10.09 3.08
CA VAL A 90 5.44 10.12 4.45
C VAL A 90 6.23 8.84 4.73
N ASP A 91 7.04 8.87 5.78
CA ASP A 91 7.60 7.65 6.36
C ASP A 91 6.55 6.99 7.28
N ASP A 92 6.58 5.67 7.41
CA ASP A 92 5.77 4.90 8.34
C ASP A 92 6.66 3.89 9.10
N PRO A 93 6.84 4.02 10.42
CA PRO A 93 6.39 5.14 11.28
C PRO A 93 7.01 6.49 10.89
N ARG A 94 6.35 7.59 11.28
CA ARG A 94 6.81 8.96 10.94
C ARG A 94 8.04 9.40 11.74
N PHE A 95 8.29 8.76 12.88
CA PHE A 95 9.40 8.98 13.80
C PHE A 95 9.70 7.68 14.54
N ASP A 96 10.87 7.60 15.18
CA ASP A 96 11.21 6.51 16.07
C ASP A 96 10.25 6.48 17.24
N ASN A 97 9.61 5.32 17.48
CA ASN A 97 8.60 5.19 18.53
C ASN A 97 8.77 3.90 19.31
N SER A 98 8.20 3.87 20.52
CA SER A 98 8.26 2.69 21.37
C SER A 98 7.27 1.63 20.94
N ALA A 99 7.71 0.38 20.88
CA ALA A 99 6.86 -0.79 20.72
C ALA A 99 6.19 -1.24 22.04
N MET A 100 6.67 -0.73 23.18
CA MET A 100 6.26 -1.18 24.51
C MET A 100 5.96 0.02 25.44
N ASP A 101 5.13 -0.23 26.44
CA ASP A 101 4.98 0.66 27.57
C ASP A 101 6.17 0.46 28.53
N GLY A 102 6.86 1.54 28.89
CA GLY A 102 8.06 1.37 29.69
C GLY A 102 8.80 2.65 29.98
N TRP A 103 10.11 2.55 29.95
CA TRP A 103 11.06 3.61 30.21
C TRP A 103 12.03 3.72 29.05
N ALA A 104 12.05 4.85 28.39
CA ALA A 104 13.08 5.22 27.44
C ALA A 104 14.35 5.60 28.21
N VAL A 105 15.42 4.91 27.93
CA VAL A 105 16.69 4.99 28.67
C VAL A 105 17.87 4.96 27.70
N ARG A 106 19.05 5.21 28.20
CA ARG A 106 20.31 4.88 27.54
C ARG A 106 20.70 3.45 27.91
N GLU A 107 20.90 2.58 26.96
CA GLU A 107 21.33 1.19 27.19
C GLU A 107 22.59 1.13 28.07
N ALA A 108 23.51 2.10 27.88
CA ALA A 108 24.75 2.19 28.61
C ALA A 108 24.56 2.36 30.13
N ASP A 109 23.43 2.95 30.56
CA ASP A 109 23.11 3.21 31.96
C ASP A 109 22.37 2.05 32.64
N CYS A 110 21.98 1.02 31.86
CA CYS A 110 21.18 -0.15 32.30
C CYS A 110 21.95 -1.48 32.21
N LYS A 111 23.30 -1.45 32.18
CA LYS A 111 24.10 -2.68 32.02
C LYS A 111 24.01 -3.62 33.24
N GLU A 112 23.70 -3.06 34.40
CA GLU A 112 23.56 -3.82 35.64
C GLU A 112 22.09 -3.79 36.10
N VAL A 113 21.58 -4.95 36.50
CA VAL A 113 20.25 -5.07 37.10
C VAL A 113 20.22 -4.29 38.40
N GLY A 114 19.18 -3.48 38.63
CA GLY A 114 19.04 -2.63 39.78
C GLY A 114 19.58 -1.20 39.60
N ALA A 115 19.97 -0.83 38.37
CA ALA A 115 20.32 0.56 38.04
C ALA A 115 19.19 1.52 38.44
N ILE A 116 19.54 2.65 39.07
CA ILE A 116 18.58 3.66 39.53
C ILE A 116 18.75 4.92 38.70
N LEU A 117 17.69 5.27 37.95
CA LEU A 117 17.66 6.41 37.04
C LEU A 117 16.67 7.47 37.51
N ARG A 118 16.99 8.76 37.30
CA ARG A 118 16.11 9.88 37.59
C ARG A 118 15.02 10.01 36.53
N ILE A 119 13.77 10.16 36.95
CA ILE A 119 12.64 10.33 36.01
C ILE A 119 12.61 11.80 35.56
N VAL A 120 12.70 12.04 34.25
CA VAL A 120 12.72 13.39 33.66
C VAL A 120 11.38 13.82 33.07
N GLY A 121 10.43 12.90 32.94
CA GLY A 121 9.10 13.18 32.43
C GLY A 121 8.48 11.99 31.73
N THR A 122 7.51 12.29 30.85
CA THR A 122 6.74 11.26 30.11
C THR A 122 6.65 11.63 28.64
N SER A 123 6.92 10.66 27.77
CA SER A 123 6.59 10.71 26.34
C SER A 123 5.34 9.88 26.08
N GLN A 124 4.34 10.51 25.48
CA GLN A 124 3.10 9.83 25.06
C GLN A 124 2.71 10.25 23.64
N ALA A 125 1.87 9.45 22.97
CA ALA A 125 1.43 9.76 21.64
C ALA A 125 0.66 11.09 21.61
N GLY A 126 1.07 12.00 20.71
CA GLY A 126 0.48 13.34 20.60
C GLY A 126 1.03 14.39 21.55
N SER A 127 2.06 14.09 22.34
CA SER A 127 2.75 15.12 23.15
C SER A 127 3.48 16.10 22.22
N GLU A 128 3.32 17.39 22.51
CA GLU A 128 4.08 18.46 21.86
C GLU A 128 5.49 18.60 22.41
N GLU A 129 5.66 18.34 23.71
CA GLU A 129 6.95 18.40 24.41
C GLU A 129 7.40 16.98 24.79
N ILE A 130 8.60 16.61 24.35
CA ILE A 130 9.23 15.33 24.63
C ILE A 130 10.51 15.64 25.42
N PRO A 131 10.66 15.13 26.68
CA PRO A 131 11.88 15.33 27.48
C PRO A 131 13.10 14.76 26.74
N THR A 132 14.26 15.33 27.00
CA THR A 132 15.57 14.74 26.67
C THR A 132 16.00 13.79 27.77
N VAL A 133 16.70 12.71 27.42
CA VAL A 133 17.25 11.73 28.38
C VAL A 133 18.76 11.83 28.36
N ASP A 134 19.32 12.36 29.44
CA ASP A 134 20.76 12.41 29.67
C ASP A 134 21.27 11.18 30.46
N ALA A 135 22.58 11.11 30.73
CA ALA A 135 23.16 10.03 31.50
C ALA A 135 22.56 9.94 32.92
N GLY A 136 22.14 8.73 33.31
CA GLY A 136 21.49 8.45 34.59
C GLY A 136 20.03 8.87 34.67
N GLU A 137 19.38 9.10 33.52
CA GLU A 137 17.99 9.53 33.42
C GLU A 137 17.11 8.49 32.68
N ALA A 138 15.80 8.55 32.94
CA ALA A 138 14.79 7.77 32.29
C ALA A 138 13.54 8.61 32.00
N CYS A 139 12.94 8.44 30.84
CA CYS A 139 11.67 9.05 30.52
C CYS A 139 10.58 7.95 30.45
N ARG A 140 9.47 8.16 31.17
CA ARG A 140 8.30 7.26 30.98
C ARG A 140 7.85 7.31 29.54
N ILE A 141 7.66 6.15 28.89
CA ILE A 141 7.24 6.08 27.49
C ILE A 141 6.09 5.13 27.34
N MET A 142 5.13 5.51 26.45
CA MET A 142 3.98 4.69 26.10
C MET A 142 4.16 4.10 24.71
N THR A 143 3.54 2.98 24.45
CA THR A 143 3.52 2.35 23.10
C THR A 143 3.07 3.35 22.04
N GLY A 144 3.85 3.46 20.96
CA GLY A 144 3.60 4.41 19.87
C GLY A 144 4.06 5.84 20.14
N ALA A 145 4.54 6.14 21.34
CA ALA A 145 5.09 7.47 21.69
C ALA A 145 6.47 7.67 21.06
N PRO A 146 6.81 8.92 20.69
CA PRO A 146 8.14 9.23 20.16
C PRO A 146 9.23 8.95 21.21
N VAL A 147 10.32 8.35 20.72
CA VAL A 147 11.50 8.11 21.59
C VAL A 147 12.18 9.44 21.89
N PRO A 148 12.42 9.76 23.16
CA PRO A 148 13.15 10.96 23.55
C PRO A 148 14.55 11.02 22.97
N GLN A 149 15.00 12.23 22.68
CA GLN A 149 16.40 12.43 22.29
C GLN A 149 17.33 11.97 23.42
N GLY A 150 18.37 11.23 23.07
CA GLY A 150 19.35 10.67 24.00
C GLY A 150 19.06 9.26 24.46
N ALA A 151 17.80 8.79 24.39
CA ALA A 151 17.46 7.40 24.64
C ALA A 151 17.73 6.54 23.40
N ASP A 152 18.24 5.32 23.61
CA ASP A 152 18.55 4.32 22.57
C ASP A 152 17.99 2.92 22.88
N ALA A 153 17.29 2.76 24.00
CA ALA A 153 16.65 1.54 24.43
C ALA A 153 15.37 1.79 25.23
N VAL A 154 14.53 0.75 25.33
CA VAL A 154 13.34 0.76 26.20
C VAL A 154 13.40 -0.41 27.15
N VAL A 155 13.08 -0.14 28.44
CA VAL A 155 12.83 -1.14 29.47
C VAL A 155 11.33 -1.26 29.66
N MET A 156 10.78 -2.46 29.72
CA MET A 156 9.36 -2.68 29.97
C MET A 156 8.96 -2.20 31.36
N VAL A 157 7.75 -1.69 31.51
CA VAL A 157 7.27 -1.20 32.80
C VAL A 157 7.25 -2.30 33.86
N GLU A 158 6.97 -3.52 33.46
CA GLU A 158 6.94 -4.71 34.32
C GLU A 158 8.32 -5.05 34.92
N ASP A 159 9.37 -4.65 34.21
CA ASP A 159 10.77 -4.87 34.59
C ASP A 159 11.35 -3.65 35.35
N SER A 160 10.51 -2.93 36.09
CA SER A 160 10.93 -1.71 36.78
C SER A 160 10.14 -1.47 38.08
N THR A 161 10.74 -0.71 38.97
CA THR A 161 10.09 -0.28 40.22
C THR A 161 10.31 1.21 40.42
N VAL A 162 9.20 1.97 40.51
CA VAL A 162 9.27 3.43 40.78
C VAL A 162 9.43 3.69 42.28
N VAL A 163 10.41 4.55 42.63
CA VAL A 163 10.68 4.96 43.99
C VAL A 163 10.87 6.48 44.04
N GLY A 164 9.81 7.20 44.40
CA GLY A 164 9.81 8.67 44.39
C GLY A 164 9.97 9.23 42.98
N ASP A 165 11.01 10.04 42.77
CA ASP A 165 11.37 10.65 41.49
C ASP A 165 12.35 9.80 40.67
N LYS A 166 12.54 8.54 41.06
CA LYS A 166 13.47 7.62 40.41
C LYS A 166 12.78 6.33 40.05
N VAL A 167 13.36 5.64 39.05
CA VAL A 167 13.00 4.29 38.66
C VAL A 167 14.20 3.36 38.84
N ARG A 168 13.96 2.21 39.46
CA ARG A 168 14.91 1.11 39.49
C ARG A 168 14.61 0.20 38.34
N ILE A 169 15.63 -0.13 37.58
CA ILE A 169 15.57 -0.99 36.39
C ILE A 169 15.90 -2.42 36.82
N ASP A 170 14.90 -3.31 36.76
CA ASP A 170 15.01 -4.69 37.21
C ASP A 170 15.18 -5.69 36.06
N GLY A 171 15.03 -5.23 34.78
CA GLY A 171 15.17 -6.00 33.56
C GLY A 171 16.04 -5.34 32.50
N PRO A 172 16.16 -5.96 31.32
CA PRO A 172 17.04 -5.49 30.27
C PRO A 172 16.51 -4.24 29.55
N ALA A 173 17.40 -3.33 29.21
CA ALA A 173 17.14 -2.28 28.23
C ALA A 173 17.30 -2.84 26.81
N ILE A 174 16.25 -2.81 26.01
CA ILE A 174 16.21 -3.47 24.70
C ILE A 174 16.07 -2.44 23.57
N PRO A 175 17.13 -2.21 22.76
CA PRO A 175 17.06 -1.32 21.59
C PRO A 175 16.00 -1.76 20.57
N GLY A 176 15.77 -3.07 20.43
CA GLY A 176 14.76 -3.65 19.53
C GLY A 176 13.30 -3.32 19.88
N PHE A 177 13.05 -2.67 21.02
CA PHE A 177 11.73 -2.13 21.36
C PHE A 177 11.51 -0.73 20.78
N ILE A 178 12.48 -0.17 20.09
CA ILE A 178 12.35 1.05 19.30
C ILE A 178 12.04 0.67 17.86
N ARG A 179 10.87 1.09 17.37
CA ARG A 179 10.48 0.99 15.96
C ARG A 179 11.03 2.19 15.23
N CYS A 180 11.92 1.94 14.28
CA CYS A 180 12.60 3.02 13.57
C CYS A 180 11.67 3.72 12.57
N LYS A 181 11.89 5.01 12.39
CA LYS A 181 11.23 5.80 11.34
C LYS A 181 11.38 5.13 9.97
N GLY A 182 10.27 4.96 9.26
CA GLY A 182 10.26 4.35 7.93
C GLY A 182 10.45 2.84 7.90
N GLU A 183 10.43 2.16 9.04
CA GLU A 183 10.62 0.70 9.14
C GLU A 183 9.63 -0.09 8.29
N ASN A 184 8.35 0.33 8.26
CA ASN A 184 7.33 -0.32 7.45
C ASN A 184 7.39 0.15 6.00
N LEU A 185 7.50 1.47 5.79
CA LEU A 185 7.49 2.07 4.47
C LEU A 185 8.15 3.45 4.49
N THR A 186 9.12 3.66 3.63
CA THR A 186 9.78 4.96 3.50
C THR A 186 9.06 5.85 2.48
N ARG A 187 9.17 7.15 2.68
CA ARG A 187 8.68 8.16 1.73
C ARG A 187 9.18 7.86 0.31
N ASN A 188 8.33 8.07 -0.70
CA ASN A 188 8.52 7.78 -2.12
C ASN A 188 8.56 6.29 -2.50
N THR A 189 8.47 5.36 -1.57
CA THR A 189 8.29 3.93 -1.88
C THR A 189 6.87 3.69 -2.42
N VAL A 190 6.74 2.76 -3.36
CA VAL A 190 5.43 2.35 -3.90
C VAL A 190 4.66 1.58 -2.81
N ALA A 191 3.56 2.17 -2.35
CA ALA A 191 2.65 1.56 -1.37
C ALA A 191 1.62 0.66 -2.04
N LEU A 192 1.06 1.10 -3.17
CA LEU A 192 0.11 0.33 -3.98
C LEU A 192 0.47 0.50 -5.46
N ARG A 193 0.40 -0.60 -6.21
CA ARG A 193 0.75 -0.59 -7.64
C ARG A 193 -0.43 -0.18 -8.51
N ALA A 194 -0.13 0.39 -9.68
CA ALA A 194 -1.11 0.56 -10.76
C ALA A 194 -1.83 -0.77 -11.04
N GLY A 195 -3.13 -0.70 -11.33
CA GLY A 195 -3.97 -1.88 -11.55
C GLY A 195 -4.52 -2.52 -10.27
N THR A 196 -4.14 -2.04 -9.09
CA THR A 196 -4.73 -2.51 -7.82
C THR A 196 -6.19 -2.07 -7.70
N VAL A 197 -7.09 -3.03 -7.44
CA VAL A 197 -8.47 -2.72 -7.06
C VAL A 197 -8.49 -2.25 -5.62
N MET A 198 -9.00 -1.05 -5.39
CA MET A 198 -9.03 -0.42 -4.07
C MET A 198 -10.05 -1.11 -3.17
N THR A 199 -9.56 -1.79 -2.15
CA THR A 199 -10.36 -2.34 -1.04
C THR A 199 -10.43 -1.32 0.10
N PRO A 200 -11.30 -1.48 1.11
CA PRO A 200 -11.27 -0.65 2.32
C PRO A 200 -9.89 -0.61 2.98
N ALA A 201 -9.16 -1.73 3.01
CA ALA A 201 -7.79 -1.79 3.54
C ALA A 201 -6.81 -0.95 2.68
N SER A 202 -6.91 -1.02 1.35
CA SER A 202 -6.09 -0.20 0.45
C SER A 202 -6.40 1.29 0.59
N VAL A 203 -7.68 1.65 0.79
CA VAL A 203 -8.10 3.04 1.08
C VAL A 203 -7.49 3.52 2.39
N SER A 204 -7.55 2.70 3.45
CA SER A 204 -6.94 3.02 4.74
C SER A 204 -5.42 3.19 4.62
N LEU A 205 -4.73 2.28 3.92
CA LEU A 205 -3.30 2.39 3.67
C LEU A 205 -2.96 3.68 2.91
N ALA A 206 -3.68 4.00 1.84
CA ALA A 206 -3.48 5.22 1.07
C ALA A 206 -3.67 6.49 1.91
N ALA A 207 -4.67 6.51 2.81
CA ALA A 207 -4.89 7.60 3.76
C ALA A 207 -3.71 7.76 4.72
N THR A 208 -3.24 6.65 5.31
CA THR A 208 -2.07 6.62 6.20
C THR A 208 -0.82 7.14 5.49
N MET A 209 -0.66 6.81 4.20
CA MET A 209 0.44 7.28 3.35
C MET A 209 0.29 8.74 2.87
N GLY A 210 -0.76 9.45 3.29
CA GLY A 210 -0.93 10.89 3.09
C GLY A 210 -1.69 11.29 1.84
N HIS A 211 -2.48 10.39 1.23
CA HIS A 211 -3.28 10.70 0.05
C HIS A 211 -4.71 11.09 0.40
N ALA A 212 -5.15 12.25 -0.09
CA ALA A 212 -6.55 12.68 -0.01
C ALA A 212 -7.34 12.33 -1.29
N ASN A 213 -6.64 12.21 -2.41
CA ASN A 213 -7.20 11.88 -3.72
C ASN A 213 -6.33 10.82 -4.39
N VAL A 214 -6.91 10.08 -5.33
CA VAL A 214 -6.22 9.07 -6.14
C VAL A 214 -6.66 9.14 -7.59
N ARG A 215 -5.77 8.76 -8.52
CA ARG A 215 -6.11 8.57 -9.93
C ARG A 215 -6.55 7.13 -10.16
N VAL A 216 -7.71 6.97 -10.76
CA VAL A 216 -8.33 5.67 -11.02
C VAL A 216 -8.73 5.54 -12.48
N CYS A 217 -8.80 4.30 -12.96
CA CYS A 217 -9.34 4.03 -14.30
C CYS A 217 -10.84 4.34 -14.33
N LEU A 218 -11.30 4.90 -15.48
CA LEU A 218 -12.71 5.09 -15.80
C LEU A 218 -13.43 3.77 -16.08
#